data_62520d1f6ab495c1f97d68debe0ae314
#
_entry.id   62520d1f6ab495c1f97d68debe0ae314
#
_cell.length_a   1.000
_cell.length_b   1.000
_cell.length_c   1.000
_cell.angle_alpha   90.00
_cell.angle_beta   90.00
_cell.angle_gamma   90.00
#
_symmetry.space_group_name_H-M   'P 1'
#
loop_
_entity.id
_entity.type
_entity.pdbx_description
1 polymer ?
#
loop_
_entity_poly.entity_id
_entity_poly.type
_entity_poly.pdbx_seq_one_letter_code
_entity_poly.pdbx_strand_id
1 'polypeptide(L)'
;MCMSFSGRCILSDYMVGRDANRGDCAQPCRWKYHLMEETRPGQYFPINQEENGTYIFNSKDLCMIEHIPELVAAGVDSFKIEGRAKSAYYTAVVTHAYRQAMDAYFAHPSPDFRVPDWVLAEMEKMSHRVYTTGFNFGPLQNGQELNTGGYVRNWDVCALYRDQQGNRLIVDQRNRFFEGDVLEVLEPGQKPYTLTVRDLVREADGTRTEAANKATEVYSFAVDRPVSPDAILRRKRDED
;
A
#
# COMPACT_ATOMS: atom_id res chain seq x y z
N MET A 1 8.02 10.21 -2.86
CA MET A 1 8.25 11.42 -2.03
C MET A 1 7.24 12.49 -2.42
N CYS A 2 6.60 13.14 -1.46
CA CYS A 2 5.70 14.24 -1.76
C CYS A 2 6.51 15.52 -2.04
N MET A 3 6.26 16.18 -3.16
CA MET A 3 6.85 17.48 -3.48
C MET A 3 6.29 18.59 -2.58
N SER A 4 5.10 18.39 -2.04
CA SER A 4 4.49 19.22 -1.02
C SER A 4 4.97 18.72 0.35
N PHE A 5 5.36 19.63 1.21
CA PHE A 5 5.96 19.28 2.51
C PHE A 5 4.90 18.64 3.42
N SER A 6 5.04 17.34 3.71
CA SER A 6 4.07 16.60 4.53
C SER A 6 3.88 17.23 5.91
N GLY A 7 2.63 17.38 6.34
CA GLY A 7 2.25 18.03 7.59
C GLY A 7 2.29 19.57 7.58
N ARG A 8 2.72 20.20 6.48
CA ARG A 8 2.77 21.66 6.32
C ARG A 8 2.28 22.15 4.96
N CYS A 9 1.78 21.22 4.13
CA CYS A 9 1.32 21.56 2.80
C CYS A 9 -0.04 22.28 2.85
N ILE A 10 -0.12 23.44 2.23
CA ILE A 10 -1.37 24.21 2.11
C ILE A 10 -1.96 24.14 0.69
N LEU A 11 -1.33 23.38 -0.23
CA LEU A 11 -1.76 23.36 -1.64
C LEU A 11 -3.19 22.86 -1.81
N SER A 12 -3.60 21.85 -1.05
CA SER A 12 -4.95 21.31 -1.10
C SER A 12 -6.00 22.29 -0.57
N ASP A 13 -5.68 23.00 0.50
CA ASP A 13 -6.55 24.05 1.03
C ASP A 13 -6.68 25.23 0.05
N TYR A 14 -5.54 25.69 -0.47
CA TYR A 14 -5.50 26.78 -1.44
C TYR A 14 -6.29 26.46 -2.73
N MET A 15 -6.18 25.25 -3.27
CA MET A 15 -6.79 24.91 -4.55
C MET A 15 -8.26 24.47 -4.45
N VAL A 16 -8.64 23.83 -3.36
CA VAL A 16 -9.97 23.20 -3.24
C VAL A 16 -10.61 23.32 -1.86
N GLY A 17 -10.06 24.13 -0.95
CA GLY A 17 -10.61 24.35 0.39
C GLY A 17 -10.54 23.11 1.31
N ARG A 18 -9.66 22.15 1.03
CA ARG A 18 -9.51 20.91 1.82
C ARG A 18 -8.19 20.90 2.56
N ASP A 19 -8.25 20.90 3.90
CA ASP A 19 -7.06 21.00 4.75
C ASP A 19 -6.30 19.66 4.82
N ALA A 20 -5.16 19.62 4.14
CA ALA A 20 -4.25 18.48 4.16
C ALA A 20 -3.72 18.12 5.55
N ASN A 21 -3.58 19.12 6.43
CA ASN A 21 -3.05 18.93 7.79
C ASN A 21 -4.08 18.29 8.74
N ARG A 22 -5.35 18.31 8.35
CA ARG A 22 -6.44 17.63 9.06
C ARG A 22 -6.81 16.27 8.46
N GLY A 23 -6.02 15.76 7.52
CA GLY A 23 -6.27 14.47 6.88
C GLY A 23 -7.20 14.53 5.66
N ASP A 24 -7.66 15.72 5.25
CA ASP A 24 -8.59 15.92 4.13
C ASP A 24 -7.87 16.36 2.84
N CYS A 25 -6.69 15.84 2.57
CA CYS A 25 -5.91 16.19 1.40
C CYS A 25 -6.54 15.67 0.10
N ALA A 26 -6.87 16.56 -0.84
CA ALA A 26 -7.32 16.21 -2.18
C ALA A 26 -6.18 15.75 -3.11
N GLN A 27 -4.94 15.77 -2.64
CA GLN A 27 -3.73 15.41 -3.38
C GLN A 27 -3.52 16.19 -4.69
N PRO A 28 -3.67 17.52 -4.71
CA PRO A 28 -3.54 18.30 -5.94
C PRO A 28 -2.15 18.20 -6.57
N CYS A 29 -1.10 17.91 -5.77
CA CYS A 29 0.25 17.65 -6.28
C CYS A 29 0.34 16.36 -7.14
N ARG A 30 -0.74 15.61 -7.27
CA ARG A 30 -0.84 14.36 -8.05
C ARG A 30 -1.87 14.45 -9.17
N TRP A 31 -2.50 15.61 -9.36
CA TRP A 31 -3.43 15.83 -10.46
C TRP A 31 -2.68 16.02 -11.77
N LYS A 32 -3.38 15.79 -12.85
CA LYS A 32 -2.90 16.15 -14.19
C LYS A 32 -3.20 17.63 -14.44
N TYR A 33 -2.16 18.37 -14.73
CA TYR A 33 -2.26 19.80 -15.02
C TYR A 33 -2.02 20.09 -16.50
N HIS A 34 -2.58 21.23 -16.92
CA HIS A 34 -2.28 21.82 -18.21
C HIS A 34 -1.86 23.27 -17.98
N LEU A 35 -0.93 23.75 -18.78
CA LEU A 35 -0.60 25.16 -18.83
C LEU A 35 -1.63 25.90 -19.70
N MET A 36 -2.03 27.07 -19.25
CA MET A 36 -2.80 28.02 -20.03
C MET A 36 -2.04 29.34 -20.03
N GLU A 37 -1.78 29.89 -21.21
CA GLU A 37 -1.15 31.18 -21.35
C GLU A 37 -2.24 32.26 -21.17
N GLU A 38 -1.93 33.34 -20.40
CA GLU A 38 -2.91 34.32 -19.94
C GLU A 38 -3.66 35.01 -21.09
N THR A 39 -2.99 35.26 -22.20
CA THR A 39 -3.59 35.92 -23.37
C THR A 39 -4.36 34.95 -24.28
N ARG A 40 -4.38 33.64 -23.95
CA ARG A 40 -5.04 32.60 -24.72
C ARG A 40 -6.02 31.79 -23.86
N PRO A 41 -7.07 32.40 -23.31
CA PRO A 41 -8.02 31.72 -22.45
C PRO A 41 -8.74 30.61 -23.23
N GLY A 42 -8.84 29.40 -22.57
CA GLY A 42 -9.46 28.22 -23.16
C GLY A 42 -8.54 27.35 -24.02
N GLN A 43 -7.30 27.74 -24.23
CA GLN A 43 -6.26 26.86 -24.81
C GLN A 43 -5.44 26.23 -23.71
N TYR A 44 -5.52 24.88 -23.65
CA TYR A 44 -4.81 24.10 -22.63
C TYR A 44 -3.60 23.43 -23.28
N PHE A 45 -2.43 23.71 -22.76
CA PHE A 45 -1.19 23.08 -23.18
C PHE A 45 -0.86 21.92 -22.23
N PRO A 46 -0.87 20.65 -22.70
CA PRO A 46 -0.49 19.54 -21.85
C PRO A 46 0.97 19.70 -21.43
N ILE A 47 1.22 19.53 -20.15
CA ILE A 47 2.58 19.39 -19.66
C ILE A 47 2.90 17.92 -19.78
N ASN A 48 3.19 17.48 -20.99
CA ASN A 48 3.79 16.17 -21.24
C ASN A 48 5.19 16.44 -21.67
N GLN A 49 6.15 15.83 -21.01
CA GLN A 49 7.50 15.84 -21.49
C GLN A 49 7.98 14.40 -21.59
N GLU A 50 8.42 14.06 -22.75
CA GLU A 50 9.08 12.80 -23.03
C GLU A 50 10.60 13.01 -22.90
N GLU A 51 11.28 12.00 -22.44
CA GLU A 51 12.73 11.81 -22.28
C GLU A 51 13.53 12.80 -21.41
N ASN A 52 13.10 14.03 -21.19
CA ASN A 52 13.96 14.98 -20.45
C ASN A 52 13.21 16.01 -19.58
N GLY A 53 11.96 15.76 -19.22
CA GLY A 53 11.47 16.85 -18.54
C GLY A 53 10.23 16.78 -17.74
N THR A 54 9.40 17.65 -17.54
CA THR A 54 8.81 18.20 -16.36
C THR A 54 7.36 17.78 -16.17
N TYR A 55 7.08 16.68 -15.49
CA TYR A 55 5.85 16.53 -14.75
C TYR A 55 6.01 17.28 -13.42
N ILE A 56 5.34 18.39 -13.26
CA ILE A 56 5.55 19.27 -12.11
C ILE A 56 5.11 18.60 -10.81
N PHE A 57 4.19 17.62 -10.82
CA PHE A 57 3.58 17.09 -9.60
C PHE A 57 3.32 15.59 -9.55
N ASN A 58 3.80 14.76 -10.44
CA ASN A 58 3.59 13.32 -10.36
C ASN A 58 4.76 12.60 -9.68
N SER A 59 4.95 12.85 -8.38
CA SER A 59 6.07 12.30 -7.64
C SER A 59 5.92 10.80 -7.39
N LYS A 60 7.04 10.09 -7.45
CA LYS A 60 7.19 8.70 -6.99
C LYS A 60 7.00 8.61 -5.47
N ASP A 61 6.70 7.42 -4.96
CA ASP A 61 6.62 7.20 -3.52
C ASP A 61 8.03 6.97 -2.96
N LEU A 62 8.36 7.63 -1.83
CA LEU A 62 9.63 7.43 -1.14
C LEU A 62 9.65 6.07 -0.45
N CYS A 63 10.64 5.24 -0.76
CA CYS A 63 10.88 3.98 -0.09
C CYS A 63 12.38 3.84 0.26
N MET A 64 12.66 3.63 1.54
CA MET A 64 14.01 3.51 2.07
C MET A 64 14.27 2.14 2.72
N ILE A 65 13.40 1.16 2.46
CA ILE A 65 13.44 -0.14 3.14
C ILE A 65 14.76 -0.90 2.92
N GLU A 66 15.37 -0.75 1.75
CA GLU A 66 16.66 -1.36 1.42
C GLU A 66 17.87 -0.62 2.02
N HIS A 67 17.64 0.56 2.60
CA HIS A 67 18.66 1.48 3.11
C HIS A 67 18.62 1.63 4.64
N ILE A 68 18.12 0.61 5.34
CA ILE A 68 18.12 0.59 6.81
C ILE A 68 19.53 0.73 7.40
N PRO A 69 20.58 0.04 6.87
CA PRO A 69 21.94 0.21 7.37
C PRO A 69 22.44 1.65 7.32
N GLU A 70 22.22 2.34 6.19
CA GLU A 70 22.66 3.71 6.00
C GLU A 70 21.89 4.68 6.90
N LEU A 71 20.58 4.46 7.10
CA LEU A 71 19.76 5.28 7.99
C LEU A 71 20.20 5.13 9.45
N VAL A 72 20.49 3.91 9.88
CA VAL A 72 21.00 3.63 11.23
C VAL A 72 22.41 4.24 11.40
N ALA A 73 23.30 4.08 10.43
CA ALA A 73 24.64 4.66 10.45
C ALA A 73 24.60 6.21 10.47
N ALA A 74 23.59 6.82 9.86
CA ALA A 74 23.35 8.25 9.92
C ALA A 74 22.76 8.74 11.25
N GLY A 75 22.52 7.86 12.23
CA GLY A 75 21.98 8.19 13.55
C GLY A 75 20.47 8.43 13.57
N VAL A 76 19.72 7.81 12.68
CA VAL A 76 18.24 7.88 12.68
C VAL A 76 17.69 6.96 13.76
N ASP A 77 17.06 7.53 14.78
CA ASP A 77 16.50 6.78 15.92
C ASP A 77 15.08 6.25 15.67
N SER A 78 14.34 6.87 14.75
CA SER A 78 12.95 6.52 14.52
C SER A 78 12.52 6.78 13.07
N PHE A 79 11.77 5.84 12.49
CA PHE A 79 11.21 5.95 11.14
C PHE A 79 9.74 6.31 11.20
N LYS A 80 9.39 7.44 10.58
CA LYS A 80 8.00 7.85 10.42
C LYS A 80 7.48 7.39 9.06
N ILE A 81 6.48 6.52 9.07
CA ILE A 81 5.74 6.09 7.88
C ILE A 81 4.58 7.06 7.65
N GLU A 82 4.49 7.63 6.44
CA GLU A 82 3.38 8.49 6.06
C GLU A 82 2.31 7.68 5.32
N GLY A 83 1.16 7.55 5.93
CA GLY A 83 0.03 6.79 5.39
C GLY A 83 -1.33 7.45 5.60
N ARG A 84 -1.39 8.72 6.06
CA ARG A 84 -2.64 9.39 6.42
C ARG A 84 -3.69 9.41 5.30
N ALA A 85 -3.25 9.57 4.05
CA ALA A 85 -4.11 9.56 2.87
C ALA A 85 -4.20 8.17 2.21
N LYS A 86 -3.73 7.14 2.88
CA LYS A 86 -3.73 5.75 2.41
C LYS A 86 -4.75 4.92 3.19
N SER A 87 -5.01 3.70 2.70
CA SER A 87 -5.88 2.74 3.41
C SER A 87 -5.20 2.16 4.66
N ALA A 88 -6.00 1.62 5.59
CA ALA A 88 -5.49 0.85 6.72
C ALA A 88 -4.64 -0.34 6.25
N TYR A 89 -5.02 -0.99 5.15
CA TYR A 89 -4.24 -2.07 4.53
C TYR A 89 -2.83 -1.61 4.11
N TYR A 90 -2.71 -0.44 3.49
CA TYR A 90 -1.40 0.14 3.16
C TYR A 90 -0.54 0.29 4.42
N THR A 91 -1.11 0.88 5.47
CA THR A 91 -0.39 1.10 6.72
C THR A 91 0.04 -0.22 7.36
N ALA A 92 -0.83 -1.22 7.37
CA ALA A 92 -0.51 -2.55 7.89
C ALA A 92 0.66 -3.19 7.14
N VAL A 93 0.61 -3.22 5.80
CA VAL A 93 1.65 -3.86 4.97
C VAL A 93 2.99 -3.14 5.10
N VAL A 94 3.00 -1.80 5.00
CA VAL A 94 4.26 -1.03 5.10
C VAL A 94 4.88 -1.19 6.48
N THR A 95 4.09 -1.06 7.53
CA THR A 95 4.59 -1.20 8.91
C THR A 95 5.13 -2.60 9.16
N HIS A 96 4.40 -3.64 8.67
CA HIS A 96 4.85 -5.00 8.74
C HIS A 96 6.19 -5.21 8.02
N ALA A 97 6.30 -4.77 6.77
CA ALA A 97 7.52 -4.93 5.98
C ALA A 97 8.73 -4.22 6.62
N TYR A 98 8.58 -2.96 7.03
CA TYR A 98 9.66 -2.24 7.71
C TYR A 98 10.03 -2.88 9.05
N ARG A 99 9.05 -3.37 9.82
CA ARG A 99 9.34 -4.06 11.09
C ARG A 99 10.15 -5.33 10.85
N GLN A 100 9.76 -6.14 9.87
CA GLN A 100 10.48 -7.36 9.52
C GLN A 100 11.90 -7.06 9.00
N ALA A 101 12.05 -6.04 8.16
CA ALA A 101 13.38 -5.64 7.66
C ALA A 101 14.28 -5.13 8.81
N MET A 102 13.75 -4.32 9.73
CA MET A 102 14.49 -3.84 10.89
C MET A 102 14.87 -4.97 11.84
N ASP A 103 13.96 -5.88 12.15
CA ASP A 103 14.22 -7.04 13.01
C ASP A 103 15.32 -7.94 12.42
N ALA A 104 15.26 -8.19 11.11
CA ALA A 104 16.29 -8.94 10.40
C ALA A 104 17.65 -8.23 10.44
N TYR A 105 17.69 -6.92 10.24
CA TYR A 105 18.92 -6.13 10.33
C TYR A 105 19.50 -6.15 11.73
N PHE A 106 18.69 -5.88 12.76
CA PHE A 106 19.19 -5.81 14.14
C PHE A 106 19.57 -7.19 14.73
N ALA A 107 19.04 -8.27 14.17
CA ALA A 107 19.50 -9.61 14.51
C ALA A 107 20.94 -9.87 14.01
N HIS A 108 21.32 -9.30 12.86
CA HIS A 108 22.66 -9.48 12.26
C HIS A 108 23.09 -8.18 11.55
N PRO A 109 23.46 -7.13 12.32
CA PRO A 109 23.86 -5.84 11.75
C PRO A 109 25.08 -5.98 10.83
N SER A 110 24.96 -5.51 9.59
CA SER A 110 26.04 -5.52 8.62
C SER A 110 25.85 -4.39 7.60
N PRO A 111 26.92 -3.73 7.13
CA PRO A 111 26.84 -2.81 6.01
C PRO A 111 26.41 -3.49 4.71
N ASP A 112 26.63 -4.80 4.58
CA ASP A 112 26.23 -5.60 3.43
C ASP A 112 24.85 -6.26 3.60
N PHE A 113 24.09 -5.86 4.61
CA PHE A 113 22.76 -6.38 4.86
C PHE A 113 21.87 -6.26 3.62
N ARG A 114 21.11 -7.30 3.36
CA ARG A 114 20.07 -7.32 2.33
C ARG A 114 18.72 -7.63 2.97
N VAL A 115 17.74 -6.83 2.63
CA VAL A 115 16.36 -7.10 3.05
C VAL A 115 15.91 -8.43 2.45
N PRO A 116 15.29 -9.34 3.23
CA PRO A 116 14.78 -10.59 2.68
C PRO A 116 13.81 -10.37 1.51
N ASP A 117 13.94 -11.15 0.44
CA ASP A 117 13.15 -10.99 -0.80
C ASP A 117 11.65 -10.99 -0.55
N TRP A 118 11.16 -11.82 0.38
CA TRP A 118 9.74 -11.86 0.70
C TRP A 118 9.24 -10.55 1.35
N VAL A 119 10.09 -9.83 2.07
CA VAL A 119 9.78 -8.53 2.67
C VAL A 119 9.70 -7.45 1.57
N LEU A 120 10.63 -7.49 0.61
CA LEU A 120 10.56 -6.60 -0.56
C LEU A 120 9.30 -6.87 -1.38
N ALA A 121 8.94 -8.15 -1.57
CA ALA A 121 7.71 -8.52 -2.25
C ALA A 121 6.44 -7.99 -1.57
N GLU A 122 6.44 -7.78 -0.25
CA GLU A 122 5.31 -7.16 0.46
C GLU A 122 5.08 -5.71 0.01
N MET A 123 6.14 -4.97 -0.30
CA MET A 123 6.04 -3.59 -0.75
C MET A 123 5.30 -3.44 -2.09
N GLU A 124 5.22 -4.52 -2.88
CA GLU A 124 4.49 -4.56 -4.16
C GLU A 124 3.02 -4.97 -3.99
N LYS A 125 2.59 -5.39 -2.79
CA LYS A 125 1.25 -5.93 -2.54
C LYS A 125 0.21 -4.91 -2.06
N MET A 126 0.60 -3.67 -1.98
CA MET A 126 -0.31 -2.56 -1.62
C MET A 126 -0.42 -1.55 -2.75
N SER A 127 -1.35 -0.61 -2.62
CA SER A 127 -1.48 0.47 -3.60
C SER A 127 -0.35 1.48 -3.41
N HIS A 128 0.58 1.52 -4.35
CA HIS A 128 1.74 2.39 -4.33
C HIS A 128 2.01 3.00 -5.71
N ARG A 129 2.88 4.00 -5.78
CA ARG A 129 3.52 4.48 -7.00
C ARG A 129 4.90 3.85 -7.13
N VAL A 130 5.52 3.98 -8.29
CA VAL A 130 6.92 3.61 -8.47
C VAL A 130 7.76 4.23 -7.35
N TYR A 131 8.67 3.45 -6.80
CA TYR A 131 9.48 3.86 -5.66
C TYR A 131 10.71 4.69 -6.06
N THR A 132 11.15 5.52 -5.13
CA THR A 132 12.38 6.33 -5.22
C THR A 132 13.00 6.50 -3.84
N THR A 133 14.30 6.69 -3.78
CA THR A 133 15.01 7.10 -2.56
C THR A 133 15.00 8.62 -2.33
N GLY A 134 14.33 9.38 -3.22
CA GLY A 134 14.28 10.84 -3.13
C GLY A 134 15.68 11.46 -3.30
N PHE A 135 16.00 12.43 -2.46
CA PHE A 135 17.28 13.14 -2.46
C PHE A 135 18.33 12.53 -1.51
N ASN A 136 18.06 11.36 -0.91
CA ASN A 136 18.93 10.81 0.14
C ASN A 136 20.32 10.39 -0.39
N PHE A 137 20.43 10.09 -1.67
CA PHE A 137 21.70 9.68 -2.32
C PHE A 137 22.15 10.67 -3.40
N GLY A 138 21.80 11.93 -3.27
CA GLY A 138 22.20 12.99 -4.21
C GLY A 138 21.02 13.63 -4.95
N PRO A 139 21.28 14.35 -6.05
CA PRO A 139 20.22 14.98 -6.84
C PRO A 139 19.18 13.97 -7.32
N LEU A 140 17.92 14.34 -7.24
CA LEU A 140 16.81 13.50 -7.64
C LEU A 140 16.85 13.20 -9.14
N GLN A 141 17.25 12.00 -9.49
CA GLN A 141 17.17 11.51 -10.86
C GLN A 141 15.81 10.83 -11.07
N ASN A 142 15.06 11.28 -12.08
CA ASN A 142 13.76 10.69 -12.44
C ASN A 142 12.77 10.56 -11.26
N GLY A 143 12.67 11.59 -10.41
CA GLY A 143 11.79 11.58 -9.24
C GLY A 143 10.30 11.68 -9.56
N GLN A 144 9.95 11.82 -10.82
CA GLN A 144 8.58 11.89 -11.32
C GLN A 144 8.25 10.62 -12.14
N GLU A 145 7.01 10.16 -12.03
CA GLU A 145 6.52 9.08 -12.91
C GLU A 145 5.86 9.71 -14.12
N LEU A 146 6.46 9.50 -15.27
CA LEU A 146 6.05 10.15 -16.53
C LEU A 146 5.13 9.25 -17.37
N ASN A 147 5.29 7.94 -17.27
CA ASN A 147 4.65 6.98 -18.16
C ASN A 147 3.28 6.53 -17.66
N THR A 148 3.10 6.43 -16.35
CA THR A 148 1.83 5.98 -15.76
C THR A 148 1.40 6.96 -14.68
N GLY A 149 0.33 7.72 -14.90
CA GLY A 149 -0.28 8.60 -13.88
C GLY A 149 -0.94 7.86 -12.72
N GLY A 150 -0.79 6.52 -12.66
CA GLY A 150 -1.57 5.63 -11.82
C GLY A 150 -0.81 5.04 -10.63
N TYR A 151 -1.61 4.50 -9.71
CA TYR A 151 -1.14 3.60 -8.67
C TYR A 151 -1.05 2.18 -9.20
N VAL A 152 0.02 1.47 -8.84
CA VAL A 152 0.08 0.01 -8.95
C VAL A 152 -0.90 -0.58 -7.94
N ARG A 153 -1.82 -1.44 -8.39
CA ARG A 153 -2.85 -2.07 -7.55
C ARG A 153 -3.08 -3.49 -8.00
N ASN A 154 -2.17 -4.37 -7.64
CA ASN A 154 -2.17 -5.76 -8.10
C ASN A 154 -2.77 -6.73 -7.08
N TRP A 155 -3.20 -6.25 -5.92
CA TRP A 155 -3.74 -7.07 -4.84
C TRP A 155 -5.04 -6.50 -4.28
N ASP A 156 -5.93 -7.42 -3.91
CA ASP A 156 -7.19 -7.10 -3.23
C ASP A 156 -7.22 -7.70 -1.83
N VAL A 157 -7.69 -6.91 -0.86
CA VAL A 157 -8.07 -7.42 0.47
C VAL A 157 -9.41 -8.12 0.32
N CYS A 158 -9.44 -9.43 0.50
CA CYS A 158 -10.66 -10.23 0.38
C CYS A 158 -11.46 -10.23 1.67
N ALA A 159 -10.78 -10.39 2.82
CA ALA A 159 -11.43 -10.46 4.11
C ALA A 159 -10.50 -10.03 5.25
N LEU A 160 -11.09 -9.71 6.40
CA LEU A 160 -10.40 -9.46 7.67
C LEU A 160 -10.78 -10.52 8.67
N TYR A 161 -9.82 -10.93 9.50
CA TYR A 161 -10.09 -11.81 10.64
C TYR A 161 -11.19 -11.20 11.54
N ARG A 162 -12.12 -12.02 11.96
CA ARG A 162 -13.11 -11.66 12.96
C ARG A 162 -13.02 -12.55 14.21
N ASP A 163 -12.98 -13.86 13.99
CA ASP A 163 -12.91 -14.85 15.07
C ASP A 163 -12.44 -16.21 14.49
N GLN A 164 -12.05 -17.12 15.34
CA GLN A 164 -11.82 -18.52 14.96
C GLN A 164 -12.43 -19.46 16.00
N GLN A 165 -13.27 -20.38 15.55
CA GLN A 165 -13.92 -21.40 16.40
C GLN A 165 -13.48 -22.79 15.94
N GLY A 166 -12.54 -23.37 16.68
CA GLY A 166 -11.95 -24.64 16.30
C GLY A 166 -11.22 -24.54 14.95
N ASN A 167 -11.67 -25.30 13.97
CA ASN A 167 -11.13 -25.30 12.61
C ASN A 167 -11.90 -24.39 11.65
N ARG A 168 -12.76 -23.50 12.12
CA ARG A 168 -13.48 -22.54 11.29
C ARG A 168 -12.96 -21.14 11.53
N LEU A 169 -12.43 -20.53 10.47
CA LEU A 169 -12.08 -19.11 10.43
C LEU A 169 -13.33 -18.29 10.05
N ILE A 170 -13.66 -17.32 10.89
CA ILE A 170 -14.77 -16.39 10.68
C ILE A 170 -14.18 -15.05 10.23
N VAL A 171 -14.69 -14.50 9.15
CA VAL A 171 -14.11 -13.32 8.49
C VAL A 171 -15.18 -12.29 8.11
N ASP A 172 -14.77 -11.02 8.16
CA ASP A 172 -15.52 -9.91 7.58
C ASP A 172 -15.12 -9.73 6.11
N GLN A 173 -16.04 -9.95 5.19
CA GLN A 173 -15.79 -9.83 3.77
C GLN A 173 -15.54 -8.37 3.36
N ARG A 174 -14.56 -8.14 2.48
CA ARG A 174 -14.21 -6.82 1.90
C ARG A 174 -14.30 -6.81 0.37
N ASN A 175 -13.76 -7.83 -0.28
CA ASN A 175 -13.91 -8.04 -1.71
C ASN A 175 -14.35 -9.49 -1.97
N ARG A 176 -14.91 -9.73 -3.14
CA ARG A 176 -15.43 -11.03 -3.52
C ARG A 176 -14.35 -12.10 -3.56
N PHE A 177 -14.63 -13.26 -2.97
CA PHE A 177 -13.82 -14.46 -3.07
C PHE A 177 -14.74 -15.70 -3.14
N PHE A 178 -14.19 -16.84 -3.52
CA PHE A 178 -14.96 -18.03 -3.83
C PHE A 178 -14.48 -19.26 -3.08
N GLU A 179 -15.34 -20.25 -2.99
CA GLU A 179 -14.95 -21.62 -2.66
C GLU A 179 -13.83 -22.08 -3.60
N GLY A 180 -12.74 -22.64 -3.03
CA GLY A 180 -11.56 -23.05 -3.76
C GLY A 180 -10.51 -21.98 -3.98
N ASP A 181 -10.79 -20.72 -3.75
CA ASP A 181 -9.77 -19.64 -3.86
C ASP A 181 -8.62 -19.88 -2.90
N VAL A 182 -7.41 -19.55 -3.36
CA VAL A 182 -6.20 -19.51 -2.52
C VAL A 182 -5.99 -18.08 -2.09
N LEU A 183 -6.15 -17.82 -0.80
CA LEU A 183 -5.93 -16.51 -0.18
C LEU A 183 -4.60 -16.50 0.56
N GLU A 184 -3.86 -15.42 0.41
CA GLU A 184 -2.67 -15.17 1.22
C GLU A 184 -3.07 -14.48 2.51
N VAL A 185 -2.53 -14.96 3.62
CA VAL A 185 -2.77 -14.45 4.97
C VAL A 185 -1.56 -13.65 5.42
N LEU A 186 -1.79 -12.38 5.72
CA LEU A 186 -0.84 -11.48 6.36
C LEU A 186 -1.17 -11.40 7.85
N GLU A 187 -0.25 -11.82 8.68
CA GLU A 187 -0.33 -11.75 10.14
C GLU A 187 0.80 -10.89 10.71
N PRO A 188 0.59 -10.20 11.84
CA PRO A 188 1.67 -9.46 12.48
C PRO A 188 2.86 -10.34 12.83
N GLY A 189 4.07 -9.89 12.49
CA GLY A 189 5.32 -10.53 12.88
C GLY A 189 5.70 -11.82 12.14
N GLN A 190 4.93 -12.25 11.15
CA GLN A 190 5.16 -13.50 10.43
C GLN A 190 5.30 -13.31 8.92
N LYS A 191 6.03 -14.20 8.28
CA LYS A 191 6.01 -14.30 6.81
C LYS A 191 4.62 -14.74 6.36
N PRO A 192 4.01 -14.08 5.37
CA PRO A 192 2.71 -14.47 4.82
C PRO A 192 2.70 -15.93 4.32
N TYR A 193 1.55 -16.56 4.46
CA TYR A 193 1.29 -17.92 4.00
C TYR A 193 -0.07 -18.00 3.30
N THR A 194 -0.39 -19.12 2.69
CA THR A 194 -1.65 -19.28 1.95
C THR A 194 -2.62 -20.22 2.65
N LEU A 195 -3.92 -19.94 2.51
CA LEU A 195 -5.02 -20.83 2.86
C LEU A 195 -5.90 -21.04 1.64
N THR A 196 -6.46 -22.24 1.49
CA THR A 196 -7.49 -22.50 0.50
C THR A 196 -8.86 -22.38 1.17
N VAL A 197 -9.75 -21.60 0.58
CA VAL A 197 -11.14 -21.46 1.05
C VAL A 197 -11.87 -22.77 0.82
N ARG A 198 -12.31 -23.42 1.89
CA ARG A 198 -13.03 -24.69 1.85
C ARG A 198 -14.24 -24.64 2.77
N ASP A 199 -15.33 -25.20 2.32
CA ASP A 199 -16.54 -25.29 3.12
C ASP A 199 -17.07 -23.91 3.52
N LEU A 200 -17.18 -23.03 2.52
CA LEU A 200 -17.58 -21.64 2.67
C LEU A 200 -19.04 -21.54 3.10
N VAL A 201 -19.30 -20.83 4.21
CA VAL A 201 -20.60 -20.64 4.79
C VAL A 201 -20.87 -19.16 5.02
N ARG A 202 -22.07 -18.70 4.72
CA ARG A 202 -22.55 -17.38 5.09
C ARG A 202 -23.11 -17.46 6.52
N GLU A 203 -22.53 -16.71 7.45
CA GLU A 203 -22.88 -16.79 8.88
C GLU A 203 -24.29 -16.28 9.19
N ALA A 204 -24.84 -15.37 8.40
CA ALA A 204 -26.15 -14.78 8.62
C ALA A 204 -27.30 -15.80 8.67
N ASP A 205 -27.17 -16.91 7.93
CA ASP A 205 -28.21 -17.95 7.84
C ASP A 205 -27.66 -19.39 7.84
N GLY A 206 -26.35 -19.55 8.03
CA GLY A 206 -25.69 -20.85 8.04
C GLY A 206 -25.65 -21.55 6.67
N THR A 207 -25.92 -20.83 5.58
CA THR A 207 -25.99 -21.42 4.24
C THR A 207 -24.61 -21.60 3.63
N ARG A 208 -24.30 -22.80 3.12
CA ARG A 208 -23.15 -23.04 2.26
C ARG A 208 -23.31 -22.25 0.97
N THR A 209 -22.23 -21.66 0.52
CA THR A 209 -22.21 -20.83 -0.70
C THR A 209 -20.91 -21.02 -1.48
N GLU A 210 -20.97 -20.82 -2.78
CA GLU A 210 -19.78 -20.84 -3.63
C GLU A 210 -19.07 -19.49 -3.68
N ALA A 211 -19.70 -18.42 -3.19
CA ALA A 211 -19.15 -17.06 -3.27
C ALA A 211 -19.47 -16.21 -2.04
N ALA A 212 -18.45 -15.58 -1.49
CA ALA A 212 -18.56 -14.47 -0.56
C ALA A 212 -18.60 -13.17 -1.38
N ASN A 213 -19.81 -12.72 -1.76
CA ASN A 213 -20.01 -11.64 -2.72
C ASN A 213 -20.86 -10.46 -2.20
N LYS A 214 -21.22 -10.46 -0.93
CA LYS A 214 -21.97 -9.38 -0.31
C LYS A 214 -21.08 -8.62 0.67
N ALA A 215 -20.78 -7.39 0.30
CA ALA A 215 -19.87 -6.52 1.05
C ALA A 215 -20.30 -6.41 2.53
N THR A 216 -19.32 -6.52 3.43
CA THR A 216 -19.45 -6.43 4.88
C THR A 216 -20.23 -7.58 5.56
N GLU A 217 -20.71 -8.57 4.84
CA GLU A 217 -21.26 -9.79 5.46
C GLU A 217 -20.14 -10.65 6.07
N VAL A 218 -20.55 -11.46 7.04
CA VAL A 218 -19.68 -12.39 7.75
C VAL A 218 -19.77 -13.75 7.09
N TYR A 219 -18.61 -14.30 6.78
CA TYR A 219 -18.46 -15.65 6.23
C TYR A 219 -17.52 -16.47 7.10
N SER A 220 -17.62 -17.77 7.00
CA SER A 220 -16.65 -18.69 7.60
C SER A 220 -16.25 -19.79 6.64
N PHE A 221 -15.07 -20.33 6.83
CA PHE A 221 -14.56 -21.47 6.07
C PHE A 221 -13.59 -22.31 6.90
N ALA A 222 -13.37 -23.55 6.48
CA ALA A 222 -12.51 -24.47 7.18
C ALA A 222 -11.03 -24.11 7.00
N VAL A 223 -10.27 -24.18 8.09
CA VAL A 223 -8.81 -24.00 8.12
C VAL A 223 -8.16 -25.13 8.88
N ASP A 224 -6.89 -25.43 8.55
CA ASP A 224 -6.09 -26.51 9.14
C ASP A 224 -5.10 -26.03 10.21
N ARG A 225 -5.12 -24.71 10.49
CA ARG A 225 -4.21 -24.08 11.45
C ARG A 225 -4.87 -22.90 12.15
N PRO A 226 -4.37 -22.51 13.32
CA PRO A 226 -4.75 -21.24 13.93
C PRO A 226 -4.36 -20.04 13.05
N VAL A 227 -5.24 -19.05 13.00
CA VAL A 227 -5.02 -17.75 12.35
C VAL A 227 -5.04 -16.68 13.44
N SER A 228 -4.05 -15.81 13.46
CA SER A 228 -3.92 -14.78 14.49
C SER A 228 -4.99 -13.70 14.36
N PRO A 229 -5.44 -13.10 15.47
CA PRO A 229 -6.20 -11.85 15.42
C PRO A 229 -5.49 -10.80 14.55
N ASP A 230 -6.28 -9.91 13.95
CA ASP A 230 -5.79 -8.88 13.01
C ASP A 230 -5.23 -9.40 11.66
N ALA A 231 -5.37 -10.69 11.38
CA ALA A 231 -4.98 -11.23 10.08
C ALA A 231 -5.80 -10.61 8.93
N ILE A 232 -5.09 -10.31 7.85
CA ILE A 232 -5.66 -9.80 6.61
C ILE A 232 -5.54 -10.88 5.54
N LEU A 233 -6.68 -11.25 4.94
CA LEU A 233 -6.74 -12.21 3.85
C LEU A 233 -6.82 -11.45 2.53
N ARG A 234 -5.90 -11.76 1.61
CA ARG A 234 -5.75 -11.05 0.35
C ARG A 234 -5.41 -11.99 -0.80
N ARG A 235 -5.60 -11.52 -2.03
CA ARG A 235 -5.16 -12.24 -3.22
C ARG A 235 -4.61 -11.30 -4.28
N LYS A 236 -3.78 -11.82 -5.16
CA LYS A 236 -3.39 -11.13 -6.37
C LYS A 236 -4.62 -10.98 -7.28
N ARG A 237 -4.76 -9.84 -7.92
CA ARG A 237 -5.79 -9.63 -8.96
C ARG A 237 -5.46 -10.48 -10.17
N ASP A 238 -6.49 -11.04 -10.76
CA ASP A 238 -6.37 -11.60 -12.10
C ASP A 238 -6.04 -10.44 -13.06
N GLU A 239 -5.14 -10.68 -13.99
CA GLU A 239 -4.86 -9.73 -15.06
C GLU A 239 -6.08 -9.73 -16.00
N ASP A 240 -6.76 -8.59 -16.12
CA ASP A 240 -7.87 -8.38 -17.04
C ASP A 240 -7.38 -8.37 -18.51
#